data_046e0f270123ec808a3adffb7b85d9ac
#
_entry.id   046e0f270123ec808a3adffb7b85d9ac
#
_cell.length_a   1.000
_cell.length_b   1.000
_cell.length_c   1.000
_cell.angle_alpha   90.00
_cell.angle_beta   90.00
_cell.angle_gamma   90.00
#
_symmetry.space_group_name_H-M   'P 1'
#
loop_
_entity.id
_entity.type
_entity.pdbx_description
1 polymer ?
#
loop_
_entity_poly.entity_id
_entity_poly.type
_entity_poly.pdbx_seq_one_letter_code
_entity_poly.pdbx_strand_id
1 'polypeptide(L)'
;MKARWTALLSVSVLALGGSWGAATAEPSEELIAAAKKEGMLTTIALPHDWCGYGAMIDDFKAKYGLEVNELNPDAGSGDEIEAIKANKGNTGPQAPDVIDVGLSFGPSAKAEELLMPYKVSTWDSIPDSAKDADGYWYGDYYGVLAFEVNKDIIKETPQDWADLLKPDYANSVALAGDPRASNQAIQGVYAAGLAAGGAAGAGAGEAGLKFFADLNKAGNFVPVIGKVASVAQGSTPILIRWDYNALADRDTLDGNPPLDVVVPKTGVVAGVYVQAISAFAPHPNAAKLWMEYLYSDEGQLGWLKGYCHPIRFNDLAKRGVIPQELLDKLPPAAAYEAAVFPTLDEQAAAKEVIVKQWDSVVGANVQ
;
A
#
# COMPACT_ATOMS: atom_id res chain seq x y z
N MET A 1 56.91 45.13 45.68
CA MET A 1 56.69 44.33 44.40
C MET A 1 56.03 43.06 44.77
N LYS A 2 54.75 42.93 44.40
CA LYS A 2 53.90 41.77 44.73
C LYS A 2 53.78 40.86 43.47
N ALA A 3 54.32 39.65 43.53
CA ALA A 3 54.15 38.62 42.48
C ALA A 3 52.83 37.96 42.67
N ARG A 4 51.97 37.96 41.60
CA ARG A 4 50.73 37.24 41.51
C ARG A 4 51.00 35.93 40.77
N TRP A 5 50.73 34.84 41.43
CA TRP A 5 50.69 33.51 40.85
C TRP A 5 49.25 33.26 40.29
N THR A 6 49.13 33.00 39.01
CA THR A 6 47.92 32.61 38.36
C THR A 6 47.96 31.06 38.18
N ALA A 7 47.08 30.35 38.89
CA ALA A 7 46.92 28.91 38.72
C ALA A 7 46.02 28.69 37.59
N LEU A 8 46.46 27.96 36.54
CA LEU A 8 45.65 27.43 35.44
C LEU A 8 45.02 26.11 35.89
N LEU A 9 43.70 26.11 36.10
CA LEU A 9 42.88 24.91 36.26
C LEU A 9 42.56 24.35 34.88
N SER A 10 43.17 23.23 34.54
CA SER A 10 42.81 22.43 33.37
C SER A 10 41.55 21.64 33.68
N VAL A 11 40.42 22.03 33.09
CA VAL A 11 39.17 21.24 33.11
C VAL A 11 39.25 20.22 31.97
N SER A 12 39.54 18.98 32.32
CA SER A 12 39.39 17.84 31.37
C SER A 12 37.92 17.52 31.22
N VAL A 13 37.31 17.92 30.10
CA VAL A 13 35.98 17.47 29.68
C VAL A 13 36.13 16.05 29.14
N LEU A 14 35.79 15.07 29.95
CA LEU A 14 35.50 13.73 29.44
C LEU A 14 34.22 13.80 28.61
N ALA A 15 34.37 13.85 27.29
CA ALA A 15 33.28 13.58 26.35
C ALA A 15 32.96 12.09 26.43
N LEU A 16 31.93 11.73 27.21
CA LEU A 16 31.26 10.45 27.11
C LEU A 16 30.49 10.47 25.77
N GLY A 17 31.16 10.08 24.71
CA GLY A 17 30.57 9.76 23.44
C GLY A 17 29.72 8.49 23.60
N GLY A 18 28.50 8.64 24.09
CA GLY A 18 27.47 7.61 23.91
C GLY A 18 27.15 7.55 22.45
N SER A 19 27.74 6.59 21.73
CA SER A 19 27.22 6.14 20.46
C SER A 19 25.83 5.52 20.73
N TRP A 20 24.80 6.31 20.54
CA TRP A 20 23.47 5.77 20.35
C TRP A 20 23.48 5.09 18.98
N GLY A 21 24.03 3.90 18.92
CA GLY A 21 23.78 2.98 17.83
C GLY A 21 22.28 2.73 17.87
N ALA A 22 21.55 3.25 16.87
CA ALA A 22 20.24 2.75 16.59
C ALA A 22 20.43 1.24 16.36
N ALA A 23 19.97 0.43 17.31
CA ALA A 23 19.95 -1.00 17.13
C ALA A 23 19.04 -1.25 15.93
N THR A 24 19.58 -1.71 14.82
CA THR A 24 18.82 -2.39 13.80
C THR A 24 18.20 -3.58 14.52
N ALA A 25 16.89 -3.52 14.75
CA ALA A 25 16.20 -4.59 15.44
C ALA A 25 16.17 -5.79 14.48
N GLU A 26 17.10 -6.69 14.65
CA GLU A 26 17.15 -7.95 13.91
C GLU A 26 16.25 -8.98 14.60
N PRO A 27 15.58 -9.86 13.83
CA PRO A 27 14.80 -10.94 14.42
C PRO A 27 15.68 -11.86 15.25
N SER A 28 15.12 -12.40 16.35
CA SER A 28 15.88 -13.29 17.23
C SER A 28 16.33 -14.56 16.50
N GLU A 29 17.51 -15.10 16.88
CA GLU A 29 18.00 -16.39 16.35
C GLU A 29 17.01 -17.53 16.60
N GLU A 30 16.28 -17.47 17.72
CA GLU A 30 15.23 -18.44 18.05
C GLU A 30 14.07 -18.41 17.03
N LEU A 31 13.59 -17.20 16.67
CA LEU A 31 12.54 -17.05 15.65
C LEU A 31 13.02 -17.53 14.28
N ILE A 32 14.25 -17.18 13.90
CA ILE A 32 14.84 -17.62 12.63
C ILE A 32 14.94 -19.15 12.58
N ALA A 33 15.40 -19.78 13.68
CA ALA A 33 15.51 -21.23 13.76
C ALA A 33 14.14 -21.93 13.73
N ALA A 34 13.13 -21.35 14.39
CA ALA A 34 11.76 -21.86 14.37
C ALA A 34 11.12 -21.77 12.98
N ALA A 35 11.28 -20.63 12.29
CA ALA A 35 10.80 -20.43 10.92
C ALA A 35 11.48 -21.41 9.95
N LYS A 36 12.81 -21.59 10.06
CA LYS A 36 13.55 -22.57 9.24
C LYS A 36 13.07 -24.00 9.44
N LYS A 37 12.61 -24.34 10.65
CA LYS A 37 12.02 -25.65 10.92
C LYS A 37 10.65 -25.84 10.25
N GLU A 38 9.88 -24.77 10.09
CA GLU A 38 8.64 -24.78 9.31
C GLU A 38 8.93 -24.86 7.81
N GLY A 39 10.01 -24.23 7.34
CA GLY A 39 10.59 -24.38 6.00
C GLY A 39 9.90 -23.58 4.89
N MET A 40 8.70 -23.08 5.13
CA MET A 40 7.91 -22.39 4.11
C MET A 40 7.11 -21.22 4.70
N LEU A 41 6.84 -20.23 3.87
CA LEU A 41 5.85 -19.17 4.07
C LEU A 41 4.82 -19.26 2.95
N THR A 42 3.54 -19.13 3.26
CA THR A 42 2.47 -19.00 2.26
C THR A 42 1.91 -17.59 2.26
N THR A 43 2.11 -16.85 1.17
CA THR A 43 1.56 -15.52 0.92
C THR A 43 0.33 -15.60 0.02
N ILE A 44 -0.43 -14.51 -0.06
CA ILE A 44 -1.55 -14.36 -1.00
C ILE A 44 -1.61 -12.91 -1.45
N ALA A 45 -2.02 -12.67 -2.70
CA ALA A 45 -2.25 -11.36 -3.28
C ALA A 45 -1.02 -10.43 -3.30
N LEU A 46 0.18 -10.98 -3.48
CA LEU A 46 1.44 -10.23 -3.57
C LEU A 46 1.99 -10.29 -5.01
N PRO A 47 1.47 -9.49 -5.97
CA PRO A 47 2.03 -9.47 -7.32
C PRO A 47 3.46 -8.90 -7.29
N HIS A 48 4.34 -9.46 -8.08
CA HIS A 48 5.77 -9.10 -8.05
C HIS A 48 6.06 -7.63 -8.42
N ASP A 49 5.20 -7.04 -9.25
CA ASP A 49 5.27 -5.63 -9.69
C ASP A 49 4.58 -4.65 -8.72
N TRP A 50 3.95 -5.14 -7.66
CA TRP A 50 3.31 -4.32 -6.64
C TRP A 50 4.33 -3.95 -5.56
N CYS A 51 4.66 -2.65 -5.40
CA CYS A 51 5.55 -2.13 -4.36
C CYS A 51 6.91 -2.85 -4.24
N GLY A 52 7.35 -3.57 -5.29
CA GLY A 52 8.60 -4.31 -5.26
C GLY A 52 8.53 -5.67 -4.52
N TYR A 53 7.33 -6.24 -4.33
CA TYR A 53 7.17 -7.53 -3.64
C TYR A 53 8.03 -8.64 -4.22
N GLY A 54 8.18 -8.72 -5.56
CA GLY A 54 9.02 -9.75 -6.18
C GLY A 54 10.44 -9.74 -5.65
N ALA A 55 11.07 -8.57 -5.60
CA ALA A 55 12.42 -8.42 -5.05
C ALA A 55 12.48 -8.73 -3.54
N MET A 56 11.48 -8.27 -2.77
CA MET A 56 11.43 -8.54 -1.33
C MET A 56 11.21 -10.01 -1.00
N ILE A 57 10.40 -10.73 -1.77
CA ILE A 57 10.22 -12.18 -1.66
C ILE A 57 11.53 -12.90 -1.95
N ASP A 58 12.23 -12.51 -3.03
CA ASP A 58 13.52 -13.12 -3.38
C ASP A 58 14.60 -12.83 -2.34
N ASP A 59 14.67 -11.59 -1.82
CA ASP A 59 15.59 -11.21 -0.74
C ASP A 59 15.29 -11.99 0.55
N PHE A 60 14.02 -12.15 0.92
CA PHE A 60 13.61 -12.95 2.08
C PHE A 60 14.01 -14.43 1.93
N LYS A 61 13.75 -15.03 0.77
CA LYS A 61 14.17 -16.41 0.46
C LYS A 61 15.67 -16.57 0.55
N ALA A 62 16.43 -15.64 -0.04
CA ALA A 62 17.89 -15.67 -0.04
C ALA A 62 18.47 -15.49 1.38
N LYS A 63 17.90 -14.58 2.17
CA LYS A 63 18.36 -14.24 3.51
C LYS A 63 18.12 -15.36 4.51
N TYR A 64 16.95 -15.98 4.46
CA TYR A 64 16.53 -16.94 5.49
C TYR A 64 16.51 -18.39 5.02
N GLY A 65 16.60 -18.65 3.72
CA GLY A 65 16.59 -20.01 3.17
C GLY A 65 15.25 -20.72 3.31
N LEU A 66 14.15 -19.95 3.23
CA LEU A 66 12.78 -20.44 3.27
C LEU A 66 12.21 -20.52 1.86
N GLU A 67 11.31 -21.46 1.62
CA GLU A 67 10.45 -21.45 0.44
C GLU A 67 9.30 -20.46 0.65
N VAL A 68 8.85 -19.80 -0.43
CA VAL A 68 7.65 -18.97 -0.42
C VAL A 68 6.65 -19.53 -1.43
N ASN A 69 5.48 -19.90 -0.92
CA ASN A 69 4.34 -20.35 -1.72
C ASN A 69 3.40 -19.16 -1.94
N GLU A 70 3.27 -18.73 -3.19
CA GLU A 70 2.53 -17.53 -3.57
C GLU A 70 1.15 -17.89 -4.12
N LEU A 71 0.09 -17.56 -3.37
CA LEU A 71 -1.29 -17.82 -3.76
C LEU A 71 -1.88 -16.60 -4.45
N ASN A 72 -2.62 -16.83 -5.55
CA ASN A 72 -3.47 -15.83 -6.20
C ASN A 72 -2.85 -14.41 -6.21
N PRO A 73 -1.77 -14.15 -6.93
CA PRO A 73 -1.13 -12.83 -6.92
C PRO A 73 -2.06 -11.68 -7.30
N ASP A 74 -3.06 -11.94 -8.14
CA ASP A 74 -4.04 -10.95 -8.60
C ASP A 74 -5.28 -10.80 -7.68
N ALA A 75 -5.32 -11.43 -6.51
CA ALA A 75 -6.44 -11.35 -5.59
C ALA A 75 -6.58 -9.95 -4.96
N GLY A 76 -7.78 -9.57 -4.59
CA GLY A 76 -8.05 -8.34 -3.84
C GLY A 76 -8.17 -8.59 -2.34
N SER A 77 -8.18 -7.51 -1.55
CA SER A 77 -8.28 -7.59 -0.08
C SER A 77 -9.47 -8.40 0.44
N GLY A 78 -10.59 -8.38 -0.27
CA GLY A 78 -11.77 -9.21 0.06
C GLY A 78 -11.49 -10.69 -0.13
N ASP A 79 -10.80 -11.05 -1.21
CA ASP A 79 -10.48 -12.45 -1.54
C ASP A 79 -9.50 -13.04 -0.53
N GLU A 80 -8.56 -12.25 -0.02
CA GLU A 80 -7.62 -12.66 1.03
C GLU A 80 -8.34 -13.03 2.33
N ILE A 81 -9.33 -12.22 2.72
CA ILE A 81 -10.18 -12.50 3.90
C ILE A 81 -10.96 -13.81 3.68
N GLU A 82 -11.57 -13.98 2.52
CA GLU A 82 -12.30 -15.21 2.20
C GLU A 82 -11.37 -16.43 2.11
N ALA A 83 -10.12 -16.26 1.66
CA ALA A 83 -9.13 -17.34 1.66
C ALA A 83 -8.80 -17.84 3.08
N ILE A 84 -8.65 -16.94 4.06
CA ILE A 84 -8.47 -17.34 5.47
C ILE A 84 -9.72 -18.09 5.94
N LYS A 85 -10.94 -17.58 5.69
CA LYS A 85 -12.20 -18.21 6.11
C LYS A 85 -12.36 -19.61 5.55
N ALA A 86 -12.09 -19.77 4.27
CA ALA A 86 -12.21 -21.06 3.56
C ALA A 86 -11.18 -22.09 4.03
N ASN A 87 -10.05 -21.64 4.61
CA ASN A 87 -8.95 -22.50 5.02
C ASN A 87 -8.80 -22.62 6.55
N LYS A 88 -9.82 -22.29 7.34
CA LYS A 88 -9.79 -22.50 8.79
C LYS A 88 -9.50 -23.97 9.14
N GLY A 89 -8.37 -24.20 9.84
CA GLY A 89 -7.92 -25.54 10.21
C GLY A 89 -7.27 -26.35 9.10
N ASN A 90 -7.12 -25.81 7.89
CA ASN A 90 -6.31 -26.40 6.84
C ASN A 90 -4.82 -26.06 7.11
N THR A 91 -3.95 -27.09 7.10
CA THR A 91 -2.50 -26.94 7.25
C THR A 91 -1.74 -27.16 5.95
N GLY A 92 -2.48 -27.27 4.84
CA GLY A 92 -1.89 -27.47 3.51
C GLY A 92 -1.55 -26.15 2.81
N PRO A 93 -0.96 -26.23 1.62
CA PRO A 93 -0.41 -25.09 0.90
C PRO A 93 -1.45 -24.08 0.37
N GLN A 94 -2.75 -24.34 0.57
CA GLN A 94 -3.82 -23.43 0.19
C GLN A 94 -4.19 -22.43 1.31
N ALA A 95 -3.68 -22.64 2.53
CA ALA A 95 -3.96 -21.75 3.67
C ALA A 95 -2.91 -20.64 3.73
N PRO A 96 -3.31 -19.36 3.62
CA PRO A 96 -2.35 -18.26 3.72
C PRO A 96 -1.85 -18.07 5.15
N ASP A 97 -0.55 -17.81 5.30
CA ASP A 97 0.07 -17.45 6.57
C ASP A 97 -0.09 -15.96 6.85
N VAL A 98 0.03 -15.13 5.82
CA VAL A 98 -0.01 -13.67 5.89
C VAL A 98 -0.93 -13.10 4.83
N ILE A 99 -1.47 -11.90 5.09
CA ILE A 99 -2.28 -11.11 4.16
C ILE A 99 -1.77 -9.67 4.11
N ASP A 100 -1.97 -9.02 2.95
CA ASP A 100 -1.69 -7.60 2.68
C ASP A 100 -2.96 -6.91 2.19
N VAL A 101 -3.70 -6.30 3.09
CA VAL A 101 -5.03 -5.77 2.80
C VAL A 101 -5.11 -4.25 3.02
N GLY A 102 -6.01 -3.60 2.31
CA GLY A 102 -6.31 -2.19 2.58
C GLY A 102 -6.73 -1.97 4.03
N LEU A 103 -6.36 -0.83 4.61
CA LEU A 103 -6.51 -0.50 6.03
C LEU A 103 -7.89 -0.83 6.60
N SER A 104 -8.97 -0.59 5.86
CA SER A 104 -10.34 -0.86 6.33
C SER A 104 -10.69 -2.34 6.53
N PHE A 105 -9.87 -3.25 5.96
CA PHE A 105 -10.08 -4.70 6.10
C PHE A 105 -9.45 -5.26 7.38
N GLY A 106 -8.39 -4.63 7.91
CA GLY A 106 -7.74 -5.06 9.15
C GLY A 106 -8.69 -5.17 10.34
N PRO A 107 -9.43 -4.09 10.71
CA PRO A 107 -10.39 -4.15 11.82
C PRO A 107 -11.51 -5.17 11.62
N SER A 108 -12.04 -5.33 10.41
CA SER A 108 -13.09 -6.33 10.14
C SER A 108 -12.56 -7.76 10.28
N ALA A 109 -11.35 -8.05 9.79
CA ALA A 109 -10.73 -9.35 9.96
C ALA A 109 -10.42 -9.67 11.43
N LYS A 110 -9.98 -8.68 12.22
CA LYS A 110 -9.82 -8.83 13.69
C LYS A 110 -11.16 -9.14 14.37
N ALA A 111 -12.23 -8.43 14.02
CA ALA A 111 -13.55 -8.64 14.60
C ALA A 111 -14.13 -10.04 14.29
N GLU A 112 -13.74 -10.63 13.17
CA GLU A 112 -14.10 -11.99 12.76
C GLU A 112 -13.13 -13.06 13.31
N GLU A 113 -12.20 -12.70 14.20
CA GLU A 113 -11.20 -13.59 14.80
C GLU A 113 -10.32 -14.33 13.77
N LEU A 114 -10.01 -13.65 12.66
CA LEU A 114 -9.22 -14.22 11.54
C LEU A 114 -7.72 -13.97 11.69
N LEU A 115 -7.30 -13.10 12.61
CA LEU A 115 -5.92 -12.63 12.72
C LEU A 115 -5.27 -13.07 14.03
N MET A 116 -3.95 -13.23 14.00
CA MET A 116 -3.10 -13.51 15.16
C MET A 116 -2.29 -12.26 15.54
N PRO A 117 -2.25 -11.86 16.82
CA PRO A 117 -1.47 -10.70 17.23
C PRO A 117 0.03 -10.99 17.23
N TYR A 118 0.81 -10.06 16.67
CA TYR A 118 2.26 -10.06 16.75
C TYR A 118 2.80 -8.63 16.62
N LYS A 119 3.66 -8.19 17.52
CA LYS A 119 4.32 -6.89 17.46
C LYS A 119 5.77 -7.08 17.04
N VAL A 120 6.12 -6.48 15.90
CA VAL A 120 7.51 -6.50 15.40
C VAL A 120 8.46 -5.72 16.31
N SER A 121 9.72 -5.99 16.22
CA SER A 121 10.78 -5.35 16.99
C SER A 121 10.86 -3.83 16.80
N THR A 122 10.40 -3.32 15.65
CA THR A 122 10.34 -1.89 15.30
C THR A 122 8.97 -1.23 15.58
N TRP A 123 8.10 -1.88 16.35
CA TRP A 123 6.71 -1.50 16.64
C TRP A 123 6.49 -0.02 16.97
N ASP A 124 7.38 0.57 17.78
CA ASP A 124 7.24 1.95 18.27
C ASP A 124 7.47 3.00 17.17
N SER A 125 8.05 2.60 16.04
CA SER A 125 8.28 3.48 14.88
C SER A 125 7.09 3.50 13.89
N ILE A 126 6.10 2.63 14.06
CA ILE A 126 4.87 2.61 13.27
C ILE A 126 3.89 3.62 13.87
N PRO A 127 3.28 4.54 13.06
CA PRO A 127 2.30 5.50 13.57
C PRO A 127 1.09 4.83 14.23
N ASP A 128 0.62 5.36 15.35
CA ASP A 128 -0.54 4.80 16.08
C ASP A 128 -1.84 4.83 15.26
N SER A 129 -1.96 5.79 14.33
CA SER A 129 -3.10 5.88 13.41
C SER A 129 -3.13 4.77 12.35
N ALA A 130 -2.03 4.04 12.18
CA ALA A 130 -1.88 3.00 11.17
C ALA A 130 -1.64 1.62 11.78
N LYS A 131 -2.01 1.38 13.04
CA LYS A 131 -1.84 0.07 13.68
C LYS A 131 -2.93 -0.23 14.70
N ASP A 132 -3.23 -1.50 14.85
CA ASP A 132 -4.04 -2.00 15.96
C ASP A 132 -3.20 -2.09 17.25
N ALA A 133 -3.66 -1.50 18.34
CA ALA A 133 -2.90 -1.42 19.58
C ALA A 133 -2.44 -2.79 20.16
N ASP A 134 -3.20 -3.85 19.86
CA ASP A 134 -2.89 -5.21 20.29
C ASP A 134 -1.96 -5.96 19.32
N GLY A 135 -1.72 -5.41 18.12
CA GLY A 135 -0.80 -5.98 17.11
C GLY A 135 -1.43 -6.99 16.16
N TYR A 136 -2.75 -6.95 15.94
CA TYR A 136 -3.41 -7.85 15.00
C TYR A 136 -3.18 -7.47 13.54
N TRP A 137 -3.01 -6.18 13.24
CA TRP A 137 -2.70 -5.63 11.93
C TRP A 137 -1.96 -4.29 12.09
N TYR A 138 -1.13 -3.94 11.13
CA TYR A 138 -0.43 -2.66 11.09
C TYR A 138 0.03 -2.30 9.69
N GLY A 139 0.05 -0.99 9.42
CA GLY A 139 0.45 -0.42 8.14
C GLY A 139 1.87 -0.82 7.74
N ASP A 140 2.08 -1.03 6.47
CA ASP A 140 3.37 -1.37 5.87
C ASP A 140 3.83 -0.31 4.88
N TYR A 141 2.95 0.13 3.99
CA TYR A 141 3.21 1.19 3.01
C TYR A 141 1.93 1.97 2.68
N TYR A 142 2.09 3.07 1.97
CA TYR A 142 0.99 3.85 1.41
C TYR A 142 1.38 4.46 0.06
N GLY A 143 0.38 4.87 -0.70
CA GLY A 143 0.48 5.67 -1.92
C GLY A 143 -0.76 6.54 -2.08
N VAL A 144 -0.84 7.31 -3.17
CA VAL A 144 -2.01 8.10 -3.51
C VAL A 144 -2.63 7.60 -4.81
N LEU A 145 -3.92 7.85 -5.01
CA LEU A 145 -4.56 7.54 -6.28
C LEU A 145 -4.07 8.47 -7.37
N ALA A 146 -3.84 7.90 -8.54
CA ALA A 146 -3.36 8.60 -9.73
C ALA A 146 -4.11 8.11 -10.98
N PHE A 147 -4.01 8.89 -12.05
CA PHE A 147 -4.37 8.49 -13.39
C PHE A 147 -3.11 8.04 -14.13
N GLU A 148 -3.10 6.80 -14.57
CA GLU A 148 -2.12 6.25 -15.50
C GLU A 148 -2.66 6.45 -16.91
N VAL A 149 -1.94 7.16 -17.76
CA VAL A 149 -2.47 7.65 -19.03
C VAL A 149 -1.54 7.25 -20.18
N ASN A 150 -2.04 6.47 -21.14
CA ASN A 150 -1.34 6.13 -22.38
C ASN A 150 -1.32 7.31 -23.33
N LYS A 151 -0.14 7.90 -23.54
CA LYS A 151 0.07 9.11 -24.37
C LYS A 151 -0.02 8.88 -25.87
N ASP A 152 0.08 7.64 -26.33
CA ASP A 152 -0.12 7.35 -27.75
C ASP A 152 -1.59 7.52 -28.16
N ILE A 153 -2.52 7.30 -27.22
CA ILE A 153 -3.97 7.39 -27.42
C ILE A 153 -4.52 8.71 -26.88
N ILE A 154 -4.25 9.03 -25.63
CA ILE A 154 -4.77 10.20 -24.94
C ILE A 154 -3.80 11.38 -25.11
N LYS A 155 -4.13 12.30 -26.00
CA LYS A 155 -3.25 13.44 -26.31
C LYS A 155 -3.30 14.53 -25.22
N GLU A 156 -4.49 14.85 -24.74
CA GLU A 156 -4.70 15.78 -23.64
C GLU A 156 -4.83 14.99 -22.34
N THR A 157 -3.82 15.05 -21.50
CA THR A 157 -3.81 14.30 -20.21
C THR A 157 -4.76 14.94 -19.22
N PRO A 158 -5.76 14.19 -18.66
CA PRO A 158 -6.66 14.71 -17.63
C PRO A 158 -5.87 15.10 -16.38
N GLN A 159 -6.19 16.25 -15.80
CA GLN A 159 -5.49 16.80 -14.64
C GLN A 159 -6.31 16.67 -13.34
N ASP A 160 -7.61 16.37 -13.48
CA ASP A 160 -8.49 16.22 -12.33
C ASP A 160 -9.69 15.33 -12.68
N TRP A 161 -10.40 14.86 -11.67
CA TRP A 161 -11.56 13.96 -11.79
C TRP A 161 -12.62 14.50 -12.75
N ALA A 162 -12.96 15.80 -12.66
CA ALA A 162 -13.95 16.42 -13.53
C ALA A 162 -13.58 16.35 -15.01
N ASP A 163 -12.30 16.30 -15.34
CA ASP A 163 -11.85 16.16 -16.74
C ASP A 163 -12.31 14.84 -17.35
N LEU A 164 -12.33 13.75 -16.56
CA LEU A 164 -12.70 12.41 -17.03
C LEU A 164 -14.13 12.34 -17.61
N LEU A 165 -15.00 13.30 -17.29
CA LEU A 165 -16.36 13.39 -17.83
C LEU A 165 -16.42 14.04 -19.22
N LYS A 166 -15.32 14.60 -19.73
CA LYS A 166 -15.27 15.22 -21.07
C LYS A 166 -15.44 14.17 -22.17
N PRO A 167 -16.07 14.52 -23.30
CA PRO A 167 -16.26 13.60 -24.41
C PRO A 167 -14.96 13.12 -25.06
N ASP A 168 -13.84 13.82 -24.84
CA ASP A 168 -12.51 13.45 -25.32
C ASP A 168 -12.02 12.12 -24.74
N TYR A 169 -12.60 11.65 -23.63
CA TYR A 169 -12.25 10.41 -22.94
C TYR A 169 -13.29 9.30 -23.14
N ALA A 170 -14.07 9.36 -24.24
CA ALA A 170 -15.02 8.30 -24.56
C ALA A 170 -14.34 6.93 -24.61
N ASN A 171 -14.95 5.92 -23.93
CA ASN A 171 -14.46 4.55 -23.85
C ASN A 171 -12.99 4.45 -23.42
N SER A 172 -12.56 5.23 -22.40
CA SER A 172 -11.15 5.34 -22.06
C SER A 172 -10.82 5.06 -20.58
N VAL A 173 -11.76 5.22 -19.65
CA VAL A 173 -11.48 5.24 -18.21
C VAL A 173 -11.86 3.91 -17.56
N ALA A 174 -10.91 3.27 -16.88
CA ALA A 174 -11.14 2.05 -16.13
C ALA A 174 -10.64 2.14 -14.67
N LEU A 175 -11.10 1.22 -13.83
CA LEU A 175 -10.59 0.99 -12.48
C LEU A 175 -9.63 -0.22 -12.48
N ALA A 176 -8.61 -0.17 -11.64
CA ALA A 176 -7.69 -1.28 -11.44
C ALA A 176 -8.22 -2.28 -10.39
N GLY A 177 -9.46 -2.72 -10.55
CA GLY A 177 -10.10 -3.66 -9.65
C GLY A 177 -11.62 -3.55 -9.66
N ASP A 178 -12.29 -4.55 -9.12
CA ASP A 178 -13.73 -4.53 -8.89
C ASP A 178 -14.05 -3.71 -7.63
N PRO A 179 -14.83 -2.61 -7.70
CA PRO A 179 -15.17 -1.79 -6.55
C PRO A 179 -16.05 -2.48 -5.50
N ARG A 180 -16.46 -3.71 -5.76
CA ARG A 180 -17.18 -4.56 -4.78
C ARG A 180 -16.22 -5.39 -3.90
N ALA A 181 -14.95 -5.55 -4.31
CA ALA A 181 -13.98 -6.41 -3.62
C ALA A 181 -12.59 -5.78 -3.46
N SER A 182 -12.12 -5.00 -4.44
CA SER A 182 -10.77 -4.42 -4.47
C SER A 182 -10.70 -3.12 -3.65
N ASN A 183 -9.78 -3.07 -2.68
CA ASN A 183 -9.53 -1.84 -1.92
C ASN A 183 -9.16 -0.66 -2.84
N GLN A 184 -8.27 -0.87 -3.81
CA GLN A 184 -7.84 0.16 -4.75
C GLN A 184 -9.03 0.78 -5.51
N ALA A 185 -9.94 -0.05 -6.01
CA ALA A 185 -11.12 0.41 -6.73
C ALA A 185 -12.12 1.12 -5.79
N ILE A 186 -12.34 0.60 -4.58
CA ILE A 186 -13.16 1.25 -3.54
C ILE A 186 -12.62 2.65 -3.24
N GLN A 187 -11.31 2.78 -3.03
CA GLN A 187 -10.66 4.07 -2.77
C GLN A 187 -10.73 5.01 -3.99
N GLY A 188 -10.69 4.46 -5.22
CA GLY A 188 -10.91 5.23 -6.45
C GLY A 188 -12.31 5.87 -6.52
N VAL A 189 -13.34 5.10 -6.17
CA VAL A 189 -14.71 5.62 -6.08
C VAL A 189 -14.83 6.67 -4.98
N TYR A 190 -14.24 6.41 -3.81
CA TYR A 190 -14.22 7.35 -2.69
C TYR A 190 -13.53 8.68 -3.05
N ALA A 191 -12.38 8.62 -3.70
CA ALA A 191 -11.61 9.79 -4.13
C ALA A 191 -12.38 10.65 -5.14
N ALA A 192 -13.03 10.02 -6.12
CA ALA A 192 -13.92 10.68 -7.05
C ALA A 192 -15.07 11.40 -6.32
N GLY A 193 -15.60 10.79 -5.26
CA GLY A 193 -16.66 11.36 -4.44
C GLY A 193 -16.21 12.58 -3.65
N LEU A 194 -15.03 12.54 -3.03
CA LEU A 194 -14.43 13.70 -2.37
C LEU A 194 -14.20 14.85 -3.37
N ALA A 195 -13.67 14.57 -4.56
CA ALA A 195 -13.48 15.53 -5.63
C ALA A 195 -14.79 16.17 -6.08
N ALA A 196 -15.90 15.40 -6.06
CA ALA A 196 -17.24 15.88 -6.38
C ALA A 196 -17.92 16.64 -5.21
N GLY A 197 -17.21 16.88 -4.10
CA GLY A 197 -17.71 17.63 -2.94
C GLY A 197 -18.52 16.81 -1.94
N GLY A 198 -18.46 15.46 -2.01
CA GLY A 198 -19.04 14.57 -1.02
C GLY A 198 -18.38 14.75 0.36
N ALA A 199 -19.17 14.69 1.42
CA ALA A 199 -18.63 14.67 2.78
C ALA A 199 -17.89 13.33 3.04
N ALA A 200 -16.81 13.38 3.80
CA ALA A 200 -16.03 12.19 4.13
C ALA A 200 -16.90 11.02 4.67
N GLY A 201 -16.47 9.82 4.43
CA GLY A 201 -17.23 8.61 4.77
C GLY A 201 -18.33 8.28 3.76
N ALA A 202 -19.53 7.96 4.22
CA ALA A 202 -20.66 7.55 3.38
C ALA A 202 -21.00 8.57 2.30
N GLY A 203 -20.95 9.87 2.61
CA GLY A 203 -21.26 10.94 1.66
C GLY A 203 -20.31 10.97 0.45
N ALA A 204 -19.02 10.72 0.65
CA ALA A 204 -18.08 10.57 -0.45
C ALA A 204 -18.31 9.26 -1.22
N GLY A 205 -18.70 8.16 -0.54
CA GLY A 205 -19.14 6.94 -1.20
C GLY A 205 -20.31 7.17 -2.16
N GLU A 206 -21.37 7.85 -1.71
CA GLU A 206 -22.55 8.18 -2.51
C GLU A 206 -22.22 9.11 -3.70
N ALA A 207 -21.42 10.16 -3.44
CA ALA A 207 -21.01 11.10 -4.49
C ALA A 207 -20.09 10.42 -5.53
N GLY A 208 -19.23 9.49 -5.11
CA GLY A 208 -18.39 8.70 -5.99
C GLY A 208 -19.19 7.75 -6.87
N LEU A 209 -20.18 7.05 -6.31
CA LEU A 209 -21.10 6.23 -7.09
C LEU A 209 -21.82 7.06 -8.16
N LYS A 210 -22.29 8.25 -7.78
CA LYS A 210 -22.91 9.16 -8.74
C LYS A 210 -21.93 9.58 -9.84
N PHE A 211 -20.69 9.92 -9.49
CA PHE A 211 -19.64 10.25 -10.47
C PHE A 211 -19.42 9.12 -11.47
N PHE A 212 -19.29 7.87 -11.00
CA PHE A 212 -19.10 6.73 -11.89
C PHE A 212 -20.36 6.39 -12.70
N ALA A 213 -21.56 6.66 -12.17
CA ALA A 213 -22.81 6.56 -12.94
C ALA A 213 -22.83 7.58 -14.08
N ASP A 214 -22.44 8.83 -13.82
CA ASP A 214 -22.33 9.87 -14.82
C ASP A 214 -21.24 9.54 -15.87
N LEU A 215 -20.10 8.99 -15.44
CA LEU A 215 -19.01 8.54 -16.30
C LEU A 215 -19.44 7.37 -17.22
N ASN A 216 -20.18 6.41 -16.67
CA ASN A 216 -20.75 5.29 -17.43
C ASN A 216 -21.80 5.76 -18.44
N LYS A 217 -22.68 6.67 -18.00
CA LYS A 217 -23.71 7.27 -18.88
C LYS A 217 -23.12 8.11 -20.01
N ALA A 218 -21.99 8.78 -19.76
CA ALA A 218 -21.25 9.52 -20.79
C ALA A 218 -20.56 8.60 -21.82
N GLY A 219 -20.48 7.29 -21.53
CA GLY A 219 -19.75 6.33 -22.36
C GLY A 219 -18.24 6.40 -22.21
N ASN A 220 -17.73 7.03 -21.14
CA ASN A 220 -16.31 7.16 -20.87
C ASN A 220 -15.75 5.99 -20.04
N PHE A 221 -16.63 5.36 -19.23
CA PHE A 221 -16.23 4.24 -18.37
C PHE A 221 -16.15 2.92 -19.15
N VAL A 222 -15.04 2.20 -18.94
CA VAL A 222 -14.80 0.84 -19.47
C VAL A 222 -14.92 -0.13 -18.30
N PRO A 223 -15.97 -0.98 -18.21
CA PRO A 223 -16.23 -1.81 -17.06
C PRO A 223 -15.40 -3.12 -17.07
N VAL A 224 -14.07 -2.96 -17.15
CA VAL A 224 -13.12 -4.07 -17.04
C VAL A 224 -12.10 -3.75 -15.96
N ILE A 225 -11.51 -4.78 -15.36
CA ILE A 225 -10.37 -4.61 -14.45
C ILE A 225 -9.15 -4.23 -15.31
N GLY A 226 -8.77 -2.95 -15.23
CA GLY A 226 -7.60 -2.44 -15.95
C GLY A 226 -6.30 -2.98 -15.38
N LYS A 227 -5.36 -3.31 -16.26
CA LYS A 227 -3.99 -3.76 -15.96
C LYS A 227 -3.02 -3.08 -16.92
N VAL A 228 -1.72 -3.10 -16.62
CA VAL A 228 -0.68 -2.55 -17.50
C VAL A 228 -0.83 -3.00 -18.94
N ALA A 229 -1.14 -4.27 -19.18
CA ALA A 229 -1.34 -4.79 -20.52
C ALA A 229 -2.53 -4.13 -21.25
N SER A 230 -3.64 -3.85 -20.56
CA SER A 230 -4.80 -3.19 -21.16
C SER A 230 -4.55 -1.70 -21.43
N VAL A 231 -3.75 -1.05 -20.59
CA VAL A 231 -3.27 0.33 -20.82
C VAL A 231 -2.33 0.36 -22.02
N ALA A 232 -1.33 -0.52 -22.07
CA ALA A 232 -0.37 -0.59 -23.16
C ALA A 232 -1.04 -0.89 -24.51
N GLN A 233 -2.02 -1.81 -24.54
CA GLN A 233 -2.79 -2.15 -25.75
C GLN A 233 -3.84 -1.09 -26.12
N GLY A 234 -4.12 -0.15 -25.22
CA GLY A 234 -5.07 0.94 -25.44
C GLY A 234 -6.54 0.57 -25.27
N SER A 235 -6.84 -0.57 -24.67
CA SER A 235 -8.24 -0.93 -24.32
C SER A 235 -8.76 -0.19 -23.07
N THR A 236 -7.87 0.24 -22.20
CA THR A 236 -8.14 1.10 -21.03
C THR A 236 -7.08 2.19 -20.93
N PRO A 237 -7.04 3.15 -21.85
CA PRO A 237 -5.93 4.10 -21.97
C PRO A 237 -5.82 5.09 -20.81
N ILE A 238 -6.82 5.17 -19.93
CA ILE A 238 -6.77 5.89 -18.65
C ILE A 238 -7.16 4.89 -17.57
N LEU A 239 -6.22 4.59 -16.68
CA LEU A 239 -6.43 3.68 -15.58
C LEU A 239 -6.31 4.42 -14.25
N ILE A 240 -7.36 4.31 -13.42
CA ILE A 240 -7.36 4.84 -12.04
C ILE A 240 -6.77 3.78 -11.13
N ARG A 241 -5.60 4.08 -10.57
CA ARG A 241 -4.86 3.17 -9.70
C ARG A 241 -3.93 3.91 -8.74
N TRP A 242 -3.23 3.18 -7.89
CA TRP A 242 -2.20 3.80 -7.04
C TRP A 242 -1.03 4.33 -7.87
N ASP A 243 -0.46 5.47 -7.46
CA ASP A 243 0.66 6.12 -8.10
C ASP A 243 1.89 5.22 -8.24
N TYR A 244 2.18 4.43 -7.22
CA TYR A 244 3.33 3.52 -7.24
C TYR A 244 3.20 2.42 -8.31
N ASN A 245 1.99 1.91 -8.57
CA ASN A 245 1.78 0.98 -9.67
C ASN A 245 1.94 1.67 -11.02
N ALA A 246 1.35 2.85 -11.19
CA ALA A 246 1.46 3.61 -12.43
C ALA A 246 2.92 4.00 -12.75
N LEU A 247 3.72 4.31 -11.70
CA LEU A 247 5.15 4.60 -11.83
C LEU A 247 5.95 3.36 -12.22
N ALA A 248 5.64 2.22 -11.62
CA ALA A 248 6.27 0.94 -11.95
C ALA A 248 5.94 0.51 -13.40
N ASP A 249 4.68 0.68 -13.82
CA ASP A 249 4.24 0.40 -15.19
C ASP A 249 4.93 1.31 -16.21
N ARG A 250 5.05 2.61 -15.90
CA ARG A 250 5.79 3.56 -16.73
C ARG A 250 7.22 3.11 -16.97
N ASP A 251 7.91 2.69 -15.93
CA ASP A 251 9.29 2.24 -16.03
C ASP A 251 9.40 0.89 -16.75
N THR A 252 8.46 -0.03 -16.50
CA THR A 252 8.40 -1.35 -17.19
C THR A 252 8.18 -1.21 -18.69
N LEU A 253 7.30 -0.29 -19.09
CA LEU A 253 7.01 -0.05 -20.51
C LEU A 253 8.11 0.76 -21.22
N ASP A 254 8.98 1.43 -20.48
CA ASP A 254 10.14 2.17 -20.98
C ASP A 254 9.82 3.04 -22.22
N GLY A 255 8.70 3.78 -22.12
CA GLY A 255 8.21 4.67 -23.17
C GLY A 255 7.50 3.99 -24.35
N ASN A 256 7.15 2.71 -24.26
CA ASN A 256 6.42 1.99 -25.31
C ASN A 256 5.17 1.25 -24.77
N PRO A 257 4.03 1.91 -24.70
CA PRO A 257 3.78 3.33 -24.96
C PRO A 257 4.31 4.25 -23.84
N PRO A 258 4.52 5.54 -24.13
CA PRO A 258 4.82 6.51 -23.07
C PRO A 258 3.61 6.72 -22.17
N LEU A 259 3.83 6.70 -20.86
CA LEU A 259 2.79 6.92 -19.84
C LEU A 259 2.99 8.26 -19.12
N ASP A 260 1.90 9.01 -18.95
CA ASP A 260 1.80 10.05 -17.92
C ASP A 260 1.22 9.44 -16.64
N VAL A 261 1.78 9.82 -15.50
CA VAL A 261 1.23 9.50 -14.17
C VAL A 261 0.81 10.81 -13.51
N VAL A 262 -0.48 10.99 -13.28
CA VAL A 262 -1.06 12.24 -12.78
C VAL A 262 -1.74 12.02 -11.45
N VAL A 263 -1.22 12.65 -10.40
CA VAL A 263 -1.97 12.80 -9.15
C VAL A 263 -3.00 13.91 -9.37
N PRO A 264 -4.31 13.66 -9.23
CA PRO A 264 -5.35 14.66 -9.48
C PRO A 264 -5.26 15.83 -8.51
N LYS A 265 -5.75 17.01 -8.92
CA LYS A 265 -5.69 18.23 -8.10
C LYS A 265 -6.65 18.19 -6.91
N THR A 266 -7.75 17.47 -7.04
CA THR A 266 -8.77 17.27 -5.99
C THR A 266 -8.97 15.81 -5.70
N GLY A 267 -9.57 15.47 -4.55
CA GLY A 267 -9.79 14.08 -4.16
C GLY A 267 -8.49 13.27 -4.10
N VAL A 268 -7.39 13.89 -3.63
CA VAL A 268 -6.11 13.19 -3.44
C VAL A 268 -6.23 12.31 -2.21
N VAL A 269 -6.51 11.04 -2.41
CA VAL A 269 -6.67 10.07 -1.34
C VAL A 269 -5.41 9.24 -1.21
N ALA A 270 -4.85 9.22 -0.01
CA ALA A 270 -3.78 8.31 0.37
C ALA A 270 -4.38 7.02 0.94
N GLY A 271 -3.95 5.90 0.42
CA GLY A 271 -4.36 4.57 0.87
C GLY A 271 -3.23 3.84 1.57
N VAL A 272 -3.48 3.43 2.81
CA VAL A 272 -2.57 2.59 3.59
C VAL A 272 -2.97 1.13 3.39
N TYR A 273 -1.98 0.27 3.17
CA TYR A 273 -2.11 -1.18 3.28
C TYR A 273 -1.59 -1.64 4.62
N VAL A 274 -2.08 -2.78 5.08
CA VAL A 274 -1.72 -3.35 6.37
C VAL A 274 -1.38 -4.83 6.20
N GLN A 275 -0.31 -5.23 6.86
CA GLN A 275 0.05 -6.63 7.00
C GLN A 275 -0.64 -7.23 8.22
N ALA A 276 -1.01 -8.49 8.11
CA ALA A 276 -1.52 -9.27 9.21
C ALA A 276 -1.16 -10.76 9.08
N ILE A 277 -1.07 -11.45 10.20
CA ILE A 277 -0.85 -12.90 10.26
C ILE A 277 -2.20 -13.58 10.44
N SER A 278 -2.48 -14.60 9.64
CA SER A 278 -3.67 -15.43 9.81
C SER A 278 -3.68 -16.13 11.18
N ALA A 279 -4.82 -16.11 11.87
CA ALA A 279 -5.01 -16.90 13.10
C ALA A 279 -4.87 -18.42 12.86
N PHE A 280 -4.96 -18.84 11.61
CA PHE A 280 -4.90 -20.23 11.16
C PHE A 280 -3.64 -20.53 10.34
N ALA A 281 -2.62 -19.66 10.43
CA ALA A 281 -1.37 -19.79 9.70
C ALA A 281 -0.71 -21.16 9.93
N PRO A 282 -0.48 -21.95 8.86
CA PRO A 282 0.28 -23.22 8.98
C PRO A 282 1.71 -23.02 9.45
N HIS A 283 2.33 -21.87 9.10
CA HIS A 283 3.73 -21.56 9.37
C HIS A 283 3.86 -20.24 10.18
N PRO A 284 3.39 -20.22 11.46
CA PRO A 284 3.27 -18.96 12.23
C PRO A 284 4.63 -18.32 12.55
N ASN A 285 5.74 -19.09 12.61
CA ASN A 285 7.05 -18.50 12.84
C ASN A 285 7.66 -17.93 11.56
N ALA A 286 7.42 -18.56 10.40
CA ALA A 286 7.78 -17.98 9.11
C ALA A 286 6.99 -16.69 8.84
N ALA A 287 5.69 -16.66 9.19
CA ALA A 287 4.86 -15.45 9.15
C ALA A 287 5.43 -14.32 10.02
N LYS A 288 5.77 -14.60 11.28
CA LYS A 288 6.41 -13.61 12.17
C LYS A 288 7.75 -13.12 11.63
N LEU A 289 8.56 -14.02 11.06
CA LEU A 289 9.84 -13.66 10.46
C LEU A 289 9.66 -12.78 9.22
N TRP A 290 8.63 -13.04 8.41
CA TRP A 290 8.23 -12.18 7.30
C TRP A 290 7.86 -10.77 7.79
N MET A 291 7.06 -10.66 8.86
CA MET A 291 6.74 -9.38 9.47
C MET A 291 7.99 -8.64 9.95
N GLU A 292 8.91 -9.30 10.65
CA GLU A 292 10.19 -8.69 11.07
C GLU A 292 11.01 -8.19 9.88
N TYR A 293 11.05 -8.94 8.78
CA TYR A 293 11.74 -8.55 7.55
C TYR A 293 11.11 -7.31 6.93
N LEU A 294 9.80 -7.31 6.70
CA LEU A 294 9.09 -6.18 6.07
C LEU A 294 9.22 -4.88 6.87
N TYR A 295 9.23 -4.98 8.20
CA TYR A 295 9.34 -3.82 9.09
C TYR A 295 10.77 -3.51 9.53
N SER A 296 11.78 -4.23 9.03
CA SER A 296 13.19 -3.84 9.13
C SER A 296 13.48 -2.61 8.27
N ASP A 297 14.65 -1.97 8.45
CA ASP A 297 15.06 -0.87 7.56
C ASP A 297 15.22 -1.35 6.11
N GLU A 298 15.71 -2.58 5.91
CA GLU A 298 15.87 -3.21 4.61
C GLU A 298 14.53 -3.37 3.89
N GLY A 299 13.53 -3.97 4.54
CA GLY A 299 12.19 -4.15 3.99
C GLY A 299 11.50 -2.81 3.71
N GLN A 300 11.60 -1.84 4.64
CA GLN A 300 11.01 -0.51 4.45
C GLN A 300 11.65 0.26 3.29
N LEU A 301 12.95 0.13 3.06
CA LEU A 301 13.61 0.68 1.87
C LEU A 301 13.26 -0.11 0.60
N GLY A 302 12.88 -1.38 0.73
CA GLY A 302 12.32 -2.20 -0.36
C GLY A 302 11.05 -1.56 -0.94
N TRP A 303 10.16 -1.07 -0.09
CA TRP A 303 8.95 -0.34 -0.51
C TRP A 303 9.28 0.89 -1.38
N LEU A 304 10.27 1.70 -0.98
CA LEU A 304 10.70 2.87 -1.76
C LEU A 304 11.30 2.48 -3.11
N LYS A 305 11.99 1.36 -3.22
CA LYS A 305 12.48 0.84 -4.51
C LYS A 305 11.34 0.53 -5.46
N GLY A 306 10.19 0.11 -4.92
CA GLY A 306 8.94 -0.14 -5.63
C GLY A 306 8.00 1.06 -5.69
N TYR A 307 8.48 2.28 -5.44
CA TYR A 307 7.74 3.56 -5.44
C TYR A 307 6.74 3.75 -4.30
N CYS A 308 6.59 2.79 -3.39
CA CYS A 308 5.69 2.89 -2.26
C CYS A 308 6.34 3.64 -1.09
N HIS A 309 5.55 4.49 -0.44
CA HIS A 309 6.01 5.17 0.77
C HIS A 309 5.94 4.21 1.96
N PRO A 310 7.06 3.83 2.58
CA PRO A 310 7.02 2.93 3.74
C PRO A 310 6.33 3.59 4.94
N ILE A 311 5.62 2.81 5.74
CA ILE A 311 4.92 3.32 6.92
C ILE A 311 5.86 3.94 7.95
N ARG A 312 7.12 3.49 8.00
CA ARG A 312 8.18 4.01 8.87
C ARG A 312 8.98 5.17 8.22
N PHE A 313 8.45 5.80 7.16
CA PHE A 313 9.16 6.85 6.42
C PHE A 313 9.73 7.94 7.32
N ASN A 314 8.93 8.46 8.27
CA ASN A 314 9.36 9.53 9.17
C ASN A 314 10.49 9.08 10.11
N ASP A 315 10.48 7.84 10.58
CA ASP A 315 11.57 7.27 11.40
C ASP A 315 12.85 7.14 10.57
N LEU A 316 12.76 6.56 9.37
CA LEU A 316 13.90 6.41 8.46
C LEU A 316 14.50 7.77 8.06
N ALA A 317 13.64 8.75 7.72
CA ALA A 317 14.07 10.10 7.37
C ALA A 317 14.77 10.81 8.54
N LYS A 318 14.21 10.72 9.75
CA LYS A 318 14.81 11.30 10.97
C LYS A 318 16.18 10.70 11.27
N ARG A 319 16.38 9.43 10.99
CA ARG A 319 17.67 8.73 11.16
C ARG A 319 18.64 8.96 9.99
N GLY A 320 18.18 9.55 8.89
CA GLY A 320 19.00 9.84 7.70
C GLY A 320 19.44 8.59 6.95
N VAL A 321 18.66 7.50 7.01
CA VAL A 321 19.02 6.22 6.38
C VAL A 321 18.40 6.02 5.00
N ILE A 322 17.58 6.97 4.53
CA ILE A 322 16.98 6.90 3.19
C ILE A 322 17.99 7.38 2.14
N PRO A 323 18.37 6.55 1.16
CA PRO A 323 19.20 6.99 0.04
C PRO A 323 18.50 8.07 -0.80
N GLN A 324 19.19 9.16 -1.15
CA GLN A 324 18.63 10.25 -1.95
C GLN A 324 18.10 9.77 -3.30
N GLU A 325 18.77 8.83 -3.92
CA GLU A 325 18.38 8.22 -5.20
C GLU A 325 17.00 7.56 -5.19
N LEU A 326 16.52 7.10 -4.01
CA LEU A 326 15.17 6.55 -3.88
C LEU A 326 14.13 7.66 -3.77
N LEU A 327 14.47 8.77 -3.10
CA LEU A 327 13.59 9.94 -3.04
C LEU A 327 13.44 10.62 -4.41
N ASP A 328 14.51 10.66 -5.20
CA ASP A 328 14.53 11.29 -6.53
C ASP A 328 13.63 10.55 -7.55
N LYS A 329 13.28 9.29 -7.28
CA LYS A 329 12.36 8.50 -8.11
C LYS A 329 10.89 8.82 -7.90
N LEU A 330 10.53 9.37 -6.75
CA LEU A 330 9.15 9.71 -6.41
C LEU A 330 8.72 11.01 -7.10
N PRO A 331 7.42 11.20 -7.35
CA PRO A 331 6.88 12.48 -7.74
C PRO A 331 7.26 13.59 -6.77
N PRO A 332 7.30 14.86 -7.22
CA PRO A 332 7.59 15.98 -6.34
C PRO A 332 6.69 15.99 -5.11
N ALA A 333 7.23 16.31 -3.94
CA ALA A 333 6.48 16.34 -2.68
C ALA A 333 5.18 17.16 -2.74
N ALA A 334 5.17 18.24 -3.55
CA ALA A 334 4.00 19.08 -3.77
C ALA A 334 2.78 18.31 -4.33
N ALA A 335 2.98 17.20 -5.05
CA ALA A 335 1.87 16.38 -5.56
C ALA A 335 1.11 15.68 -4.41
N TYR A 336 1.74 15.54 -3.27
CA TYR A 336 1.17 14.84 -2.09
C TYR A 336 0.67 15.79 -1.00
N GLU A 337 0.91 17.12 -1.12
CA GLU A 337 0.53 18.10 -0.09
C GLU A 337 -0.97 18.12 0.21
N ALA A 338 -1.81 17.82 -0.77
CA ALA A 338 -3.27 17.75 -0.62
C ALA A 338 -3.77 16.37 -0.22
N ALA A 339 -2.89 15.40 0.04
CA ALA A 339 -3.29 14.03 0.32
C ALA A 339 -4.05 13.92 1.64
N VAL A 340 -5.23 13.32 1.56
CA VAL A 340 -6.08 13.00 2.71
C VAL A 340 -5.90 11.54 3.07
N PHE A 341 -5.65 11.28 4.35
CA PHE A 341 -5.65 9.93 4.91
C PHE A 341 -7.01 9.70 5.59
N PRO A 342 -7.97 9.02 4.92
CA PRO A 342 -9.28 8.78 5.51
C PRO A 342 -9.15 7.95 6.79
N THR A 343 -9.92 8.30 7.81
CA THR A 343 -10.02 7.53 9.05
C THR A 343 -10.63 6.14 8.79
N LEU A 344 -10.44 5.20 9.72
CA LEU A 344 -11.04 3.88 9.64
C LEU A 344 -12.57 3.93 9.50
N ASP A 345 -13.22 4.81 10.27
CA ASP A 345 -14.67 4.97 10.25
C ASP A 345 -15.15 5.53 8.90
N GLU A 346 -14.44 6.51 8.34
CA GLU A 346 -14.73 7.06 7.02
C GLU A 346 -14.59 6.02 5.91
N GLN A 347 -13.51 5.23 5.94
CA GLN A 347 -13.28 4.15 4.99
C GLN A 347 -14.34 3.06 5.10
N ALA A 348 -14.68 2.64 6.32
CA ALA A 348 -15.70 1.61 6.56
C ALA A 348 -17.07 2.07 6.06
N ALA A 349 -17.48 3.31 6.37
CA ALA A 349 -18.75 3.88 5.93
C ALA A 349 -18.82 4.02 4.41
N ALA A 350 -17.76 4.50 3.76
CA ALA A 350 -17.69 4.60 2.30
C ALA A 350 -17.75 3.24 1.63
N LYS A 351 -16.94 2.27 2.10
CA LYS A 351 -16.92 0.90 1.60
C LYS A 351 -18.29 0.26 1.66
N GLU A 352 -18.99 0.39 2.79
CA GLU A 352 -20.34 -0.18 2.96
C GLU A 352 -21.30 0.34 1.88
N VAL A 353 -21.31 1.64 1.64
CA VAL A 353 -22.15 2.28 0.63
C VAL A 353 -21.75 1.83 -0.78
N ILE A 354 -20.48 1.89 -1.12
CA ILE A 354 -19.96 1.57 -2.45
C ILE A 354 -20.27 0.12 -2.82
N VAL A 355 -19.89 -0.83 -1.95
CA VAL A 355 -20.08 -2.28 -2.20
C VAL A 355 -21.56 -2.64 -2.36
N LYS A 356 -22.44 -2.07 -1.50
CA LYS A 356 -23.87 -2.38 -1.55
C LYS A 356 -24.60 -1.76 -2.74
N GLN A 357 -24.16 -0.62 -3.23
CA GLN A 357 -24.94 0.19 -4.17
C GLN A 357 -24.31 0.25 -5.58
N TRP A 358 -23.10 -0.26 -5.80
CA TRP A 358 -22.43 -0.20 -7.09
C TRP A 358 -23.33 -0.68 -8.24
N ASP A 359 -23.87 -1.89 -8.12
CA ASP A 359 -24.69 -2.51 -9.19
C ASP A 359 -25.97 -1.72 -9.48
N SER A 360 -26.61 -1.16 -8.45
CA SER A 360 -27.88 -0.45 -8.60
C SER A 360 -27.73 1.01 -9.06
N VAL A 361 -26.62 1.67 -8.72
CA VAL A 361 -26.39 3.08 -9.01
C VAL A 361 -25.56 3.25 -10.28
N VAL A 362 -24.46 2.55 -10.41
CA VAL A 362 -23.55 2.66 -11.58
C VAL A 362 -24.03 1.80 -12.72
N GLY A 363 -24.56 0.61 -12.44
CA GLY A 363 -25.11 -0.30 -13.44
C GLY A 363 -24.06 -0.89 -14.38
N ALA A 364 -22.78 -0.92 -13.96
CA ALA A 364 -21.67 -1.47 -14.73
C ALA A 364 -21.05 -2.66 -13.98
N ASN A 365 -20.96 -3.81 -14.65
CA ASN A 365 -20.34 -5.00 -14.08
C ASN A 365 -18.86 -5.03 -14.45
N VAL A 366 -18.00 -4.66 -13.51
CA VAL A 366 -16.53 -4.68 -13.68
C VAL A 366 -16.03 -6.12 -13.60
N GLN A 367 -15.29 -6.58 -14.63
CA GLN A 367 -14.79 -7.97 -14.75
C GLN A 367 -13.32 -8.03 -15.18
#